data_f096c4c9064650ce686a36e5a3a32fb9
#
_entry.id   f096c4c9064650ce686a36e5a3a32fb9
#
_cell.length_a   1.000
_cell.length_b   1.000
_cell.length_c   1.000
_cell.angle_alpha   90.00
_cell.angle_beta   90.00
_cell.angle_gamma   90.00
#
_symmetry.space_group_name_H-M   'P 1'
#
loop_
_entity.id
_entity.type
_entity.pdbx_description
1 polymer ?
#
loop_
_entity_poly.entity_id
_entity_poly.type
_entity_poly.pdbx_seq_one_letter_code
_entity_poly.pdbx_strand_id
1 'polypeptide(L)'
;MRSNKRGAGKAAHIVSAWSKEDGFCLGQKAVEEKSNEIVVIPELLDKIQIKGQTVTIDAMGTQTAIAEKIKKKRADYVLALKRNQNSLYEDVQEYFSDEEFQKRIRASGNYKKTQEKAHGQVEIREYYQTEDIKWLSQKKNWKGLSSIVMEKKTIEKDGKRRIEYRYFISSLKADIEQISRAVRGHWSIESMHWHLDVTFREDANTTLDKICLLYTSPSPR
;
A
#
# COMPACT_ATOMS: atom_id res chain seq x y z
N MET A 1 -49.44 3.67 11.39
CA MET A 1 -48.37 3.40 10.42
C MET A 1 -47.11 2.98 11.18
N ARG A 2 -46.72 1.71 11.12
CA ARG A 2 -45.54 1.16 11.80
C ARG A 2 -44.35 1.32 10.84
N SER A 3 -43.36 2.14 11.19
CA SER A 3 -42.11 2.24 10.47
C SER A 3 -41.27 1.01 10.76
N ASN A 4 -41.07 0.14 9.76
CA ASN A 4 -40.10 -0.94 9.83
C ASN A 4 -38.67 -0.30 9.84
N LYS A 5 -38.05 -0.29 11.01
CA LYS A 5 -36.60 -0.13 11.10
C LYS A 5 -35.96 -1.43 10.57
N ARG A 6 -35.62 -1.46 9.28
CA ARG A 6 -34.77 -2.49 8.73
C ARG A 6 -33.39 -2.31 9.38
N GLY A 7 -32.88 -3.36 10.02
CA GLY A 7 -31.59 -3.37 10.67
C GLY A 7 -30.51 -3.04 9.65
N ALA A 8 -29.67 -2.04 9.96
CA ALA A 8 -28.46 -1.75 9.21
C ALA A 8 -27.54 -2.97 9.33
N GLY A 9 -27.43 -3.76 8.28
CA GLY A 9 -26.41 -4.81 8.19
C GLY A 9 -25.05 -4.17 8.38
N LYS A 10 -24.19 -4.74 9.23
CA LYS A 10 -22.80 -4.32 9.36
C LYS A 10 -22.15 -4.41 7.96
N ALA A 11 -21.56 -3.32 7.49
CA ALA A 11 -20.80 -3.32 6.24
C ALA A 11 -19.71 -4.41 6.33
N ALA A 12 -19.67 -5.31 5.35
CA ALA A 12 -18.66 -6.34 5.29
C ALA A 12 -17.32 -5.69 4.93
N HIS A 13 -16.29 -5.86 5.77
CA HIS A 13 -14.95 -5.48 5.43
C HIS A 13 -14.33 -6.57 4.54
N ILE A 14 -13.71 -6.17 3.42
CA ILE A 14 -13.10 -7.08 2.46
C ILE A 14 -11.62 -6.71 2.29
N VAL A 15 -10.75 -7.70 2.46
CA VAL A 15 -9.34 -7.59 2.07
C VAL A 15 -9.18 -8.16 0.67
N SER A 16 -8.67 -7.36 -0.25
CA SER A 16 -8.49 -7.73 -1.66
C SER A 16 -7.01 -7.72 -2.05
N ALA A 17 -6.59 -8.68 -2.86
CA ALA A 17 -5.29 -8.69 -3.52
C ALA A 17 -5.48 -8.29 -4.99
N TRP A 18 -4.87 -7.18 -5.38
CA TRP A 18 -4.99 -6.60 -6.71
C TRP A 18 -3.70 -6.73 -7.51
N SER A 19 -3.77 -7.25 -8.74
CA SER A 19 -2.67 -7.18 -9.70
C SER A 19 -2.73 -5.87 -10.45
N LYS A 20 -1.72 -5.01 -10.26
CA LYS A 20 -1.63 -3.75 -10.98
C LYS A 20 -1.33 -3.95 -12.46
N GLU A 21 -0.46 -4.92 -12.79
CA GLU A 21 -0.03 -5.18 -14.16
C GLU A 21 -1.17 -5.75 -14.99
N ASP A 22 -1.93 -6.67 -14.41
CA ASP A 22 -3.02 -7.36 -15.10
C ASP A 22 -4.35 -6.63 -14.98
N GLY A 23 -4.49 -5.72 -14.02
CA GLY A 23 -5.71 -4.94 -13.79
C GLY A 23 -6.89 -5.76 -13.26
N PHE A 24 -6.63 -6.83 -12.49
CA PHE A 24 -7.70 -7.65 -11.90
C PHE A 24 -7.40 -8.07 -10.45
N CYS A 25 -8.46 -8.48 -9.74
CA CYS A 25 -8.38 -8.98 -8.38
C CYS A 25 -7.94 -10.45 -8.38
N LEU A 26 -6.80 -10.73 -7.73
CA LEU A 26 -6.24 -12.07 -7.57
C LEU A 26 -6.99 -12.90 -6.54
N GLY A 27 -7.64 -12.24 -5.59
CA GLY A 27 -8.39 -12.88 -4.53
C GLY A 27 -8.92 -11.88 -3.52
N GLN A 28 -9.98 -12.29 -2.84
CA GLN A 28 -10.62 -11.49 -1.79
C GLN A 28 -10.96 -12.37 -0.60
N LYS A 29 -11.01 -11.75 0.58
CA LYS A 29 -11.49 -12.39 1.80
C LYS A 29 -12.26 -11.42 2.66
N ALA A 30 -13.47 -11.81 3.07
CA ALA A 30 -14.28 -11.05 4.02
C ALA A 30 -13.66 -11.12 5.42
N VAL A 31 -13.76 -10.01 6.15
CA VAL A 31 -13.26 -9.84 7.52
C VAL A 31 -14.44 -9.43 8.39
N GLU A 32 -14.63 -10.09 9.51
CA GLU A 32 -15.76 -9.81 10.43
C GLU A 32 -15.59 -8.47 11.14
N GLU A 33 -14.35 -8.06 11.43
CA GLU A 33 -14.01 -6.79 12.07
C GLU A 33 -12.69 -6.24 11.50
N LYS A 34 -12.52 -4.91 11.44
CA LYS A 34 -11.31 -4.24 10.96
C LYS A 34 -10.01 -4.71 11.63
N SER A 35 -10.09 -5.10 12.89
CA SER A 35 -8.95 -5.64 13.66
C SER A 35 -8.41 -6.97 13.11
N ASN A 36 -9.22 -7.68 12.32
CA ASN A 36 -8.87 -9.01 11.79
C ASN A 36 -8.16 -8.96 10.43
N GLU A 37 -7.94 -7.79 9.82
CA GLU A 37 -7.23 -7.67 8.54
C GLU A 37 -5.83 -8.28 8.61
N ILE A 38 -5.10 -8.06 9.72
CA ILE A 38 -3.75 -8.60 9.94
C ILE A 38 -3.75 -10.14 9.86
N VAL A 39 -4.80 -10.80 10.35
CA VAL A 39 -4.94 -12.26 10.32
C VAL A 39 -5.29 -12.76 8.92
N VAL A 40 -6.10 -12.01 8.20
CA VAL A 40 -6.61 -12.39 6.88
C VAL A 40 -5.58 -12.24 5.77
N ILE A 41 -4.68 -11.24 5.86
CA ILE A 41 -3.63 -11.03 4.85
C ILE A 41 -2.76 -12.29 4.65
N PRO A 42 -2.22 -12.95 5.69
CA PRO A 42 -1.47 -14.19 5.53
C PRO A 42 -2.24 -15.31 4.84
N GLU A 43 -3.53 -15.45 5.14
CA GLU A 43 -4.38 -16.48 4.53
C GLU A 43 -4.68 -16.17 3.06
N LEU A 44 -4.87 -14.90 2.72
CA LEU A 44 -5.03 -14.47 1.33
C LEU A 44 -3.74 -14.72 0.53
N LEU A 45 -2.58 -14.39 1.12
CA LEU A 45 -1.28 -14.66 0.52
C LEU A 45 -1.05 -16.15 0.26
N ASP A 46 -1.62 -17.06 1.06
CA ASP A 46 -1.50 -18.51 0.81
C ASP A 46 -2.23 -18.94 -0.46
N LYS A 47 -3.35 -18.31 -0.76
CA LYS A 47 -4.23 -18.66 -1.87
C LYS A 47 -3.75 -18.14 -3.23
N ILE A 48 -2.86 -17.15 -3.25
CA ILE A 48 -2.39 -16.50 -4.49
C ILE A 48 -0.93 -16.85 -4.80
N GLN A 49 -0.60 -16.86 -6.08
CA GLN A 49 0.78 -17.07 -6.53
C GLN A 49 1.49 -15.73 -6.65
N ILE A 50 2.48 -15.50 -5.76
CA ILE A 50 3.23 -14.23 -5.69
C ILE A 50 4.73 -14.40 -5.95
N LYS A 51 5.20 -15.58 -6.33
CA LYS A 51 6.63 -15.82 -6.58
C LYS A 51 7.18 -14.83 -7.63
N GLY A 52 8.26 -14.13 -7.27
CA GLY A 52 8.90 -13.13 -8.13
C GLY A 52 8.17 -11.78 -8.20
N GLN A 53 7.03 -11.65 -7.53
CA GLN A 53 6.26 -10.42 -7.50
C GLN A 53 6.69 -9.50 -6.36
N THR A 54 6.34 -8.21 -6.47
CA THR A 54 6.48 -7.22 -5.39
C THR A 54 5.12 -6.96 -4.76
N VAL A 55 4.97 -7.28 -3.48
CA VAL A 55 3.75 -7.06 -2.70
C VAL A 55 3.83 -5.73 -1.98
N THR A 56 2.84 -4.88 -2.16
CA THR A 56 2.69 -3.62 -1.42
C THR A 56 1.56 -3.74 -0.42
N ILE A 57 1.78 -3.30 0.81
CA ILE A 57 0.78 -3.34 1.88
C ILE A 57 0.82 -2.00 2.62
N ASP A 58 -0.36 -1.53 3.05
CA ASP A 58 -0.46 -0.33 3.88
C ASP A 58 0.12 -0.54 5.30
N ALA A 59 0.13 0.53 6.08
CA ALA A 59 0.74 0.49 7.39
C ALA A 59 0.06 -0.47 8.38
N MET A 60 -1.24 -0.72 8.25
CA MET A 60 -1.95 -1.65 9.15
C MET A 60 -1.44 -3.07 8.97
N GLY A 61 -1.23 -3.50 7.73
CA GLY A 61 -0.67 -4.81 7.39
C GLY A 61 0.85 -4.88 7.46
N THR A 62 1.56 -3.82 7.88
CA THR A 62 3.00 -3.84 8.07
C THR A 62 3.36 -4.57 9.34
N GLN A 63 3.56 -5.90 9.23
CA GLN A 63 3.85 -6.82 10.32
C GLN A 63 5.01 -7.74 9.94
N THR A 64 5.87 -8.06 10.92
CA THR A 64 7.05 -8.91 10.70
C THR A 64 6.69 -10.30 10.17
N ALA A 65 5.61 -10.89 10.68
CA ALA A 65 5.10 -12.18 10.22
C ALA A 65 4.64 -12.15 8.77
N ILE A 66 4.04 -11.04 8.32
CA ILE A 66 3.62 -10.85 6.93
C ILE A 66 4.83 -10.69 6.02
N ALA A 67 5.82 -9.89 6.41
CA ALA A 67 7.08 -9.76 5.69
C ALA A 67 7.80 -11.11 5.53
N GLU A 68 7.86 -11.89 6.60
CA GLU A 68 8.45 -13.24 6.57
C GLU A 68 7.69 -14.17 5.61
N LYS A 69 6.35 -14.13 5.63
CA LYS A 69 5.51 -14.94 4.74
C LYS A 69 5.74 -14.61 3.29
N ILE A 70 5.79 -13.33 2.94
CA ILE A 70 6.08 -12.87 1.58
C ILE A 70 7.45 -13.40 1.12
N LYS A 71 8.48 -13.28 1.96
CA LYS A 71 9.82 -13.78 1.64
C LYS A 71 9.87 -15.31 1.53
N LYS A 72 9.14 -16.06 2.36
CA LYS A 72 8.99 -17.53 2.24
C LYS A 72 8.37 -17.93 0.90
N LYS A 73 7.45 -17.14 0.36
CA LYS A 73 6.84 -17.35 -0.97
C LYS A 73 7.72 -16.86 -2.13
N ARG A 74 8.99 -16.48 -1.87
CA ARG A 74 9.96 -15.99 -2.86
C ARG A 74 9.47 -14.73 -3.61
N ALA A 75 8.75 -13.86 -2.91
CA ALA A 75 8.32 -12.55 -3.36
C ALA A 75 9.10 -11.46 -2.61
N ASP A 76 8.97 -10.22 -3.08
CA ASP A 76 9.49 -9.03 -2.43
C ASP A 76 8.36 -8.18 -1.86
N TYR A 77 8.70 -7.28 -0.93
CA TYR A 77 7.72 -6.40 -0.32
C TYR A 77 8.14 -4.94 -0.34
N VAL A 78 7.14 -4.06 -0.35
CA VAL A 78 7.22 -2.63 -0.02
C VAL A 78 6.09 -2.33 0.95
N LEU A 79 6.42 -2.14 2.23
CA LEU A 79 5.47 -1.99 3.32
C LEU A 79 5.49 -0.55 3.83
N ALA A 80 4.32 0.08 3.89
CA ALA A 80 4.20 1.45 4.41
C ALA A 80 4.42 1.50 5.92
N LEU A 81 5.14 2.52 6.38
CA LEU A 81 5.36 2.79 7.79
C LEU A 81 4.45 3.92 8.27
N LYS A 82 3.88 3.73 9.44
CA LYS A 82 3.19 4.76 10.23
C LYS A 82 3.51 4.52 11.71
N ARG A 83 2.89 5.30 12.60
CA ARG A 83 3.11 5.23 14.04
C ARG A 83 2.71 3.90 14.72
N ASN A 84 2.06 2.96 13.99
CA ASN A 84 1.85 1.60 14.48
C ASN A 84 3.16 0.79 14.61
N GLN A 85 4.23 1.22 13.92
CA GLN A 85 5.60 0.73 14.05
C GLN A 85 6.49 1.86 14.57
N ASN A 86 6.15 2.42 15.74
CA ASN A 86 6.57 3.74 16.20
C ASN A 86 8.09 3.97 16.11
N SER A 87 8.90 3.12 16.75
CA SER A 87 10.36 3.30 16.77
C SER A 87 10.98 3.13 15.37
N LEU A 88 10.51 2.17 14.57
CA LEU A 88 10.99 2.00 13.20
C LEU A 88 10.60 3.20 12.31
N TYR A 89 9.40 3.71 12.50
CA TYR A 89 8.91 4.90 11.79
C TYR A 89 9.74 6.13 12.14
N GLU A 90 10.01 6.36 13.44
CA GLU A 90 10.79 7.49 13.94
C GLU A 90 12.23 7.43 13.44
N ASP A 91 12.88 6.27 13.53
CA ASP A 91 14.24 6.06 13.03
C ASP A 91 14.35 6.37 11.53
N VAL A 92 13.42 5.89 10.71
CA VAL A 92 13.40 6.13 9.26
C VAL A 92 13.06 7.58 8.95
N GLN A 93 12.14 8.19 9.67
CA GLN A 93 11.80 9.60 9.52
C GLN A 93 12.98 10.51 9.85
N GLU A 94 13.69 10.25 10.95
CA GLU A 94 14.87 11.00 11.36
C GLU A 94 15.96 10.91 10.31
N TYR A 95 16.27 9.70 9.81
CA TYR A 95 17.25 9.52 8.74
C TYR A 95 16.94 10.38 7.51
N PHE A 96 15.70 10.37 7.04
CA PHE A 96 15.31 11.16 5.86
C PHE A 96 15.10 12.65 6.15
N SER A 97 15.07 13.09 7.40
CA SER A 97 15.02 14.52 7.75
C SER A 97 16.35 15.23 7.52
N ASP A 98 17.45 14.48 7.49
CA ASP A 98 18.80 15.01 7.25
C ASP A 98 19.01 15.30 5.74
N GLU A 99 19.22 16.57 5.41
CA GLU A 99 19.42 17.02 4.03
C GLU A 99 20.71 16.45 3.41
N GLU A 100 21.75 16.17 4.21
CA GLU A 100 22.98 15.59 3.70
C GLU A 100 22.79 14.15 3.26
N PHE A 101 21.94 13.36 3.96
CA PHE A 101 21.56 12.04 3.50
C PHE A 101 20.73 12.11 2.24
N GLN A 102 19.80 13.06 2.12
CA GLN A 102 19.04 13.25 0.88
C GLN A 102 19.93 13.62 -0.30
N LYS A 103 20.94 14.49 -0.10
CA LYS A 103 21.91 14.85 -1.15
C LYS A 103 22.71 13.63 -1.59
N ARG A 104 23.21 12.81 -0.66
CA ARG A 104 23.93 11.57 -0.96
C ARG A 104 23.07 10.58 -1.75
N ILE A 105 21.81 10.40 -1.40
CA ILE A 105 20.87 9.55 -2.13
C ILE A 105 20.67 10.07 -3.56
N ARG A 106 20.52 11.38 -3.75
CA ARG A 106 20.42 11.98 -5.09
C ARG A 106 21.68 11.72 -5.92
N ALA A 107 22.86 11.88 -5.31
CA ALA A 107 24.12 11.65 -5.98
C ALA A 107 24.37 10.17 -6.36
N SER A 108 23.82 9.22 -5.60
CA SER A 108 23.92 7.79 -5.88
C SER A 108 22.99 7.29 -6.99
N GLY A 109 22.12 8.16 -7.54
CA GLY A 109 21.13 7.78 -8.55
C GLY A 109 19.87 7.11 -8.00
N ASN A 110 19.75 6.96 -6.67
CA ASN A 110 18.58 6.35 -6.02
C ASN A 110 17.50 7.40 -5.66
N TYR A 111 17.31 8.34 -6.57
CA TYR A 111 16.32 9.42 -6.48
C TYR A 111 15.56 9.54 -7.79
N LYS A 112 14.24 9.74 -7.67
CA LYS A 112 13.37 10.00 -8.82
C LYS A 112 12.38 11.11 -8.49
N LYS A 113 12.16 12.00 -9.44
CA LYS A 113 11.14 13.03 -9.37
C LYS A 113 10.17 12.87 -10.52
N THR A 114 8.87 12.92 -10.21
CA THR A 114 7.80 12.96 -11.21
C THR A 114 6.93 14.19 -10.95
N GLN A 115 6.34 14.73 -12.02
CA GLN A 115 5.41 15.85 -11.94
C GLN A 115 4.21 15.55 -12.84
N GLU A 116 3.03 15.69 -12.28
CA GLU A 116 1.75 15.49 -12.97
C GLU A 116 0.88 16.72 -12.78
N LYS A 117 0.14 17.09 -13.81
CA LYS A 117 -0.85 18.18 -13.74
C LYS A 117 -2.22 17.61 -14.08
N ALA A 118 -3.13 17.62 -13.11
CA ALA A 118 -4.49 17.12 -13.28
C ALA A 118 -5.46 17.91 -12.38
N HIS A 119 -6.70 18.09 -12.83
CA HIS A 119 -7.78 18.72 -12.06
C HIS A 119 -7.41 20.08 -11.45
N GLY A 120 -6.67 20.92 -12.19
CA GLY A 120 -6.26 22.25 -11.73
C GLY A 120 -5.19 22.28 -10.64
N GLN A 121 -4.54 21.16 -10.35
CA GLN A 121 -3.45 21.05 -9.38
C GLN A 121 -2.19 20.47 -10.03
N VAL A 122 -1.04 20.82 -9.47
CA VAL A 122 0.26 20.23 -9.80
C VAL A 122 0.67 19.31 -8.66
N GLU A 123 0.94 18.06 -8.97
CA GLU A 123 1.48 17.09 -8.04
C GLU A 123 2.93 16.77 -8.40
N ILE A 124 3.84 17.00 -7.45
CA ILE A 124 5.24 16.64 -7.56
C ILE A 124 5.51 15.52 -6.56
N ARG A 125 6.05 14.41 -7.04
CA ARG A 125 6.50 13.30 -6.17
C ARG A 125 7.98 13.11 -6.31
N GLU A 126 8.65 13.04 -5.18
CA GLU A 126 10.07 12.78 -5.07
C GLU A 126 10.23 11.48 -4.28
N TYR A 127 10.95 10.53 -4.85
CA TYR A 127 11.25 9.24 -4.25
C TYR A 127 12.72 9.16 -3.91
N TYR A 128 13.02 8.71 -2.71
CA TYR A 128 14.36 8.49 -2.20
C TYR A 128 14.46 7.08 -1.69
N GLN A 129 15.50 6.34 -2.08
CA GLN A 129 15.75 4.97 -1.62
C GLN A 129 17.20 4.82 -1.17
N THR A 130 17.44 4.08 -0.08
CA THR A 130 18.78 3.75 0.37
C THR A 130 18.88 2.34 0.94
N GLU A 131 20.02 1.68 0.70
CA GLU A 131 20.42 0.43 1.33
C GLU A 131 21.29 0.64 2.57
N ASP A 132 21.63 1.90 2.89
CA ASP A 132 22.38 2.25 4.09
C ASP A 132 21.49 2.14 5.33
N ILE A 133 21.25 0.90 5.75
CA ILE A 133 20.38 0.52 6.87
C ILE A 133 21.11 -0.33 7.93
N LYS A 134 22.46 -0.25 7.97
CA LYS A 134 23.25 -0.98 8.98
C LYS A 134 23.00 -0.48 10.39
N TRP A 135 22.72 0.80 10.52
CA TRP A 135 22.42 1.51 11.75
C TRP A 135 21.03 1.17 12.32
N LEU A 136 20.10 0.67 11.50
CA LEU A 136 18.73 0.39 11.88
C LEU A 136 18.66 -0.83 12.81
N SER A 137 18.46 -0.59 14.10
CA SER A 137 18.48 -1.61 15.17
C SER A 137 17.47 -2.74 14.93
N GLN A 138 16.30 -2.40 14.37
CA GLN A 138 15.20 -3.33 14.12
C GLN A 138 15.34 -4.12 12.81
N LYS A 139 16.37 -3.86 12.01
CA LYS A 139 16.60 -4.54 10.72
C LYS A 139 16.47 -6.07 10.83
N LYS A 140 17.03 -6.66 11.90
CA LYS A 140 17.03 -8.11 12.13
C LYS A 140 15.63 -8.73 12.31
N ASN A 141 14.65 -7.92 12.70
CA ASN A 141 13.27 -8.38 12.93
C ASN A 141 12.49 -8.51 11.62
N TRP A 142 12.97 -7.88 10.55
CA TRP A 142 12.28 -7.83 9.27
C TRP A 142 12.98 -8.74 8.26
N LYS A 143 12.38 -9.88 7.96
CA LYS A 143 12.96 -10.87 7.05
C LYS A 143 13.25 -10.27 5.68
N GLY A 144 14.54 -10.25 5.32
CA GLY A 144 14.98 -9.77 4.00
C GLY A 144 14.97 -8.24 3.82
N LEU A 145 14.82 -7.44 4.88
CA LEU A 145 14.88 -5.98 4.79
C LEU A 145 16.21 -5.53 4.18
N SER A 146 16.14 -4.86 3.03
CA SER A 146 17.27 -4.44 2.22
C SER A 146 17.37 -2.93 2.04
N SER A 147 16.25 -2.22 2.02
CA SER A 147 16.23 -0.76 1.82
C SER A 147 15.09 -0.07 2.56
N ILE A 148 15.25 1.23 2.78
CA ILE A 148 14.21 2.14 3.25
C ILE A 148 13.91 3.17 2.18
N VAL A 149 12.67 3.67 2.16
CA VAL A 149 12.17 4.57 1.11
C VAL A 149 11.40 5.73 1.73
N MET A 150 11.58 6.93 1.16
CA MET A 150 10.72 8.08 1.41
C MET A 150 10.06 8.54 0.12
N GLU A 151 8.75 8.74 0.14
CA GLU A 151 8.00 9.54 -0.84
C GLU A 151 7.71 10.90 -0.24
N LYS A 152 8.15 11.97 -0.93
CA LYS A 152 7.72 13.35 -0.65
C LYS A 152 6.76 13.79 -1.73
N LYS A 153 5.50 13.98 -1.37
CA LYS A 153 4.45 14.46 -2.28
C LYS A 153 4.18 15.93 -2.00
N THR A 154 4.35 16.76 -3.01
CA THR A 154 4.00 18.19 -2.98
C THR A 154 2.78 18.41 -3.88
N ILE A 155 1.74 19.03 -3.35
CA ILE A 155 0.52 19.39 -4.07
C ILE A 155 0.44 20.92 -4.10
N GLU A 156 0.34 21.48 -5.29
CA GLU A 156 0.16 22.92 -5.51
C GLU A 156 -1.21 23.14 -6.18
N LYS A 157 -2.09 23.86 -5.47
CA LYS A 157 -3.44 24.18 -5.92
C LYS A 157 -3.84 25.57 -5.43
N ASP A 158 -4.37 26.40 -6.31
CA ASP A 158 -4.90 27.75 -5.98
C ASP A 158 -3.89 28.58 -5.16
N GLY A 159 -2.60 28.55 -5.52
CA GLY A 159 -1.52 29.25 -4.84
C GLY A 159 -1.14 28.66 -3.47
N LYS A 160 -1.78 27.60 -3.01
CA LYS A 160 -1.45 26.90 -1.77
C LYS A 160 -0.57 25.69 -2.06
N ARG A 161 0.38 25.45 -1.17
CA ARG A 161 1.30 24.30 -1.23
C ARG A 161 1.12 23.42 0.00
N ARG A 162 0.91 22.13 -0.24
CA ARG A 162 0.83 21.09 0.79
C ARG A 162 1.93 20.06 0.53
N ILE A 163 2.64 19.65 1.59
CA ILE A 163 3.69 18.63 1.50
C ILE A 163 3.28 17.46 2.41
N GLU A 164 3.38 16.25 1.89
CA GLU A 164 3.15 15.00 2.59
C GLU A 164 4.39 14.12 2.48
N TYR A 165 4.76 13.45 3.57
CA TYR A 165 5.84 12.47 3.60
C TYR A 165 5.26 11.09 3.92
N ARG A 166 5.75 10.09 3.21
CA ARG A 166 5.42 8.69 3.43
C ARG A 166 6.70 7.88 3.45
N TYR A 167 6.79 6.94 4.38
CA TYR A 167 7.96 6.12 4.57
C TYR A 167 7.61 4.66 4.36
N PHE A 168 8.57 3.88 3.86
CA PHE A 168 8.39 2.47 3.56
C PHE A 168 9.66 1.70 3.89
N ILE A 169 9.48 0.42 4.24
CA ILE A 169 10.55 -0.57 4.27
C ILE A 169 10.40 -1.52 3.09
N SER A 170 11.51 -2.00 2.55
CA SER A 170 11.48 -2.89 1.39
C SER A 170 12.53 -3.98 1.45
N SER A 171 12.18 -5.15 0.92
CA SER A 171 13.14 -6.23 0.67
C SER A 171 13.87 -6.10 -0.66
N LEU A 172 13.46 -5.16 -1.52
CA LEU A 172 14.14 -4.85 -2.76
C LEU A 172 15.47 -4.13 -2.50
N LYS A 173 16.48 -4.46 -3.27
CA LYS A 173 17.69 -3.65 -3.37
C LYS A 173 17.39 -2.29 -4.00
N ALA A 174 18.37 -1.40 -4.02
CA ALA A 174 18.20 -0.07 -4.60
C ALA A 174 17.94 -0.17 -6.11
N ASP A 175 16.68 0.06 -6.47
CA ASP A 175 16.16 0.25 -7.82
C ASP A 175 15.02 1.24 -7.73
N ILE A 176 15.33 2.51 -7.94
CA ILE A 176 14.38 3.61 -7.77
C ILE A 176 13.22 3.53 -8.78
N GLU A 177 13.44 2.93 -9.95
CA GLU A 177 12.39 2.73 -10.95
C GLU A 177 11.36 1.71 -10.48
N GLN A 178 11.83 0.58 -9.94
CA GLN A 178 10.96 -0.46 -9.40
C GLN A 178 10.21 0.04 -8.16
N ILE A 179 10.90 0.70 -7.23
CA ILE A 179 10.30 1.25 -6.01
C ILE A 179 9.25 2.32 -6.31
N SER A 180 9.56 3.30 -7.17
CA SER A 180 8.60 4.35 -7.49
C SER A 180 7.35 3.80 -8.17
N ARG A 181 7.48 2.77 -9.02
CA ARG A 181 6.34 2.07 -9.62
C ARG A 181 5.52 1.31 -8.57
N ALA A 182 6.18 0.64 -7.61
CA ALA A 182 5.51 -0.10 -6.54
C ALA A 182 4.73 0.85 -5.62
N VAL A 183 5.38 1.92 -5.12
CA VAL A 183 4.74 2.92 -4.25
C VAL A 183 3.58 3.62 -4.96
N ARG A 184 3.77 4.03 -6.22
CA ARG A 184 2.71 4.68 -7.01
C ARG A 184 1.56 3.71 -7.32
N GLY A 185 1.90 2.45 -7.55
CA GLY A 185 0.94 1.39 -7.88
C GLY A 185 0.08 0.95 -6.70
N HIS A 186 0.56 1.12 -5.48
CA HIS A 186 -0.19 0.77 -4.27
C HIS A 186 -1.59 1.43 -4.23
N TRP A 187 -1.67 2.68 -4.67
CA TRP A 187 -2.92 3.44 -4.69
C TRP A 187 -3.89 3.06 -5.81
N SER A 188 -3.49 2.19 -6.75
CA SER A 188 -4.39 1.73 -7.82
C SER A 188 -5.56 0.90 -7.30
N ILE A 189 -5.40 0.25 -6.14
CA ILE A 189 -6.48 -0.50 -5.48
C ILE A 189 -7.57 0.43 -4.94
N GLU A 190 -7.22 1.63 -4.48
CA GLU A 190 -8.23 2.63 -4.06
C GLU A 190 -9.09 3.09 -5.25
N SER A 191 -8.48 3.24 -6.42
CA SER A 191 -9.24 3.56 -7.64
C SER A 191 -10.20 2.44 -8.02
N MET A 192 -9.80 1.18 -7.85
CA MET A 192 -10.67 0.03 -8.05
C MET A 192 -11.84 0.04 -7.05
N HIS A 193 -11.59 0.23 -5.76
CA HIS A 193 -12.63 0.32 -4.74
C HIS A 193 -13.59 1.48 -5.05
N TRP A 194 -13.07 2.65 -5.44
CA TRP A 194 -13.90 3.77 -5.85
C TRP A 194 -14.82 3.43 -7.04
N HIS A 195 -14.32 2.70 -8.05
CA HIS A 195 -15.15 2.24 -9.16
C HIS A 195 -16.24 1.27 -8.71
N LEU A 196 -15.93 0.34 -7.79
CA LEU A 196 -16.90 -0.58 -7.22
C LEU A 196 -18.00 0.19 -6.47
N ASP A 197 -17.63 1.14 -5.62
CA ASP A 197 -18.57 1.89 -4.78
C ASP A 197 -19.41 2.88 -5.60
N VAL A 198 -18.80 3.64 -6.49
CA VAL A 198 -19.48 4.72 -7.23
C VAL A 198 -20.18 4.22 -8.48
N THR A 199 -19.54 3.33 -9.26
CA THR A 199 -20.09 2.87 -10.53
C THR A 199 -21.06 1.71 -10.32
N PHE A 200 -20.71 0.76 -9.47
CA PHE A 200 -21.52 -0.43 -9.22
C PHE A 200 -22.42 -0.30 -7.97
N ARG A 201 -22.24 0.78 -7.17
CA ARG A 201 -23.02 1.03 -5.95
C ARG A 201 -23.03 -0.17 -4.99
N GLU A 202 -21.91 -0.86 -4.85
CA GLU A 202 -21.83 -2.05 -4.01
C GLU A 202 -22.22 -1.76 -2.55
N ASP A 203 -21.81 -0.61 -2.00
CA ASP A 203 -22.20 -0.18 -0.64
C ASP A 203 -23.69 0.13 -0.49
N ALA A 204 -24.37 0.53 -1.57
CA ALA A 204 -25.80 0.83 -1.56
C ALA A 204 -26.68 -0.42 -1.75
N ASN A 205 -26.12 -1.49 -2.30
CA ASN A 205 -26.82 -2.74 -2.62
C ASN A 205 -26.68 -3.81 -1.52
N THR A 206 -26.74 -3.44 -0.24
CA THR A 206 -26.59 -4.32 0.93
C THR A 206 -27.72 -5.37 1.11
N THR A 207 -28.26 -5.91 0.04
CA THR A 207 -29.34 -6.92 0.11
C THR A 207 -28.93 -8.29 -0.42
N LEU A 208 -27.66 -8.61 -0.50
CA LEU A 208 -27.26 -9.90 -1.07
C LEU A 208 -26.59 -10.81 -0.04
N ASP A 209 -27.08 -12.05 -0.02
CA ASP A 209 -26.48 -13.15 0.71
C ASP A 209 -24.97 -13.25 0.41
N LYS A 210 -24.20 -13.49 1.46
CA LYS A 210 -22.72 -13.48 1.53
C LYS A 210 -21.98 -14.36 0.50
N ILE A 211 -22.67 -15.06 -0.39
CA ILE A 211 -22.10 -16.03 -1.33
C ILE A 211 -22.16 -15.57 -2.80
N CYS A 212 -23.08 -14.67 -3.17
CA CYS A 212 -23.38 -14.38 -4.58
C CYS A 212 -22.59 -13.22 -5.19
N LEU A 213 -22.00 -12.31 -4.39
CA LEU A 213 -21.25 -11.14 -4.86
C LEU A 213 -19.85 -11.45 -5.40
N LEU A 214 -19.32 -12.64 -5.16
CA LEU A 214 -17.96 -13.02 -5.55
C LEU A 214 -17.83 -13.48 -7.03
N TYR A 215 -18.93 -13.62 -7.78
CA TYR A 215 -18.91 -14.31 -9.07
C TYR A 215 -19.50 -13.56 -10.27
N THR A 216 -20.02 -12.35 -10.13
CA THR A 216 -20.82 -11.74 -11.21
C THR A 216 -20.33 -10.38 -11.72
N SER A 217 -19.07 -10.03 -11.61
CA SER A 217 -18.52 -8.93 -12.40
C SER A 217 -18.17 -9.48 -13.79
N PRO A 218 -18.89 -9.15 -14.87
CA PRO A 218 -18.47 -9.50 -16.22
C PRO A 218 -17.17 -8.74 -16.52
N SER A 219 -16.15 -9.48 -16.91
CA SER A 219 -14.90 -8.93 -17.43
C SER A 219 -15.24 -7.92 -18.56
N PRO A 220 -14.74 -6.67 -18.50
CA PRO A 220 -14.91 -5.78 -19.62
C PRO A 220 -14.17 -6.35 -20.83
N ARG A 221 -14.89 -6.46 -21.96
CA ARG A 221 -14.36 -6.79 -23.28
C ARG A 221 -13.59 -5.61 -23.86
#